data_d4a06987a0f813d7177eaddd2e0b61dd
#
_entry.id   d4a06987a0f813d7177eaddd2e0b61dd
#
_cell.length_a   1.000
_cell.length_b   1.000
_cell.length_c   1.000
_cell.angle_alpha   90.00
_cell.angle_beta   90.00
_cell.angle_gamma   90.00
#
_symmetry.space_group_name_H-M   'P 1'
#
loop_
_entity.id
_entity.type
_entity.pdbx_description
1 polymer ?
#
loop_
_entity_poly.entity_id
_entity_poly.type
_entity_poly.pdbx_seq_one_letter_code
_entity_poly.pdbx_strand_id
1 'polypeptide(L)'
;MNKLLKKIIVTLLSLGLAQAVWADDTLDFKEALQIAEQGSAKAQNDLGVMYANGQGVRQDPEQAVQWFYKSAKQGYAKAQYNFGVMYYDGQGVRQDYAQAVQWFHKAAEQGYAKAQYNLGVMYDQGRGVHKDDAQAVQWYRKAAEQGYANAQYNLGNMYADGRGVHQDDAQAVQWYRKAAEQGDAQAQFNLGVVYDQGQGVHQDLVQAEQWHRKAAEQGFARAQYILGVMYYDGQGVHQDYAQAAQWYRKAAEQGDVKAQFNLGAMYANGQGVRQADKQAVHWYRKAAEQGHAQAQFNLGLMYGVGKGVRQDYAQAVQWFYKAAEQGHAKAQYNLGGMYYDGLGTRQDYYQASKWYHKAAEQEHAEAQYNLGEMYTQGQGVRQNLVIAKEWYGKACDNGLQQGCDAYRELNQKGY
;
A
#
# COMPACT_ATOMS: atom_id res chain seq x y z
N MET A 1 -9.10 -7.77 5.99
CA MET A 1 -8.65 -7.29 4.68
C MET A 1 -9.34 -5.98 4.21
N ASN A 2 -9.90 -5.15 5.08
CA ASN A 2 -10.84 -4.07 4.64
C ASN A 2 -10.52 -2.63 5.07
N LYS A 3 -9.30 -2.29 5.50
CA LYS A 3 -8.98 -0.89 5.90
C LYS A 3 -7.83 -0.22 5.13
N LEU A 4 -7.08 -0.94 4.29
CA LEU A 4 -5.94 -0.39 3.54
C LEU A 4 -6.29 0.09 2.11
N LEU A 5 -7.41 -0.34 1.54
CA LEU A 5 -7.84 0.06 0.20
C LEU A 5 -8.39 1.50 0.11
N LYS A 6 -8.73 2.14 1.23
CA LYS A 6 -9.39 3.46 1.22
C LYS A 6 -8.48 4.68 1.01
N LYS A 7 -7.15 4.54 0.94
CA LYS A 7 -6.23 5.70 0.91
C LYS A 7 -5.56 6.04 -0.45
N ILE A 8 -5.81 5.29 -1.53
CA ILE A 8 -5.05 5.47 -2.78
C ILE A 8 -5.85 6.16 -3.92
N ILE A 9 -7.14 6.43 -3.74
CA ILE A 9 -7.97 7.02 -4.82
C ILE A 9 -7.76 8.55 -5.00
N VAL A 10 -6.93 9.20 -4.20
CA VAL A 10 -6.90 10.67 -4.13
C VAL A 10 -5.99 11.36 -5.17
N THR A 11 -5.14 10.64 -5.93
CA THR A 11 -4.04 11.31 -6.66
C THR A 11 -4.13 11.30 -8.20
N LEU A 12 -5.18 10.81 -8.82
CA LEU A 12 -5.22 10.64 -10.29
C LEU A 12 -6.14 11.60 -11.07
N LEU A 13 -6.83 12.52 -10.41
CA LEU A 13 -7.66 13.51 -11.13
C LEU A 13 -6.86 14.70 -11.70
N SER A 14 -5.71 15.03 -11.12
CA SER A 14 -4.87 16.14 -11.55
C SER A 14 -3.99 15.87 -12.79
N LEU A 15 -3.92 14.62 -13.27
CA LEU A 15 -3.10 14.23 -14.43
C LEU A 15 -3.86 14.24 -15.77
N GLY A 16 -5.13 14.62 -15.78
CA GLY A 16 -5.94 14.65 -17.00
C GLY A 16 -5.59 15.75 -18.00
N LEU A 17 -4.80 16.73 -17.62
CA LEU A 17 -4.37 17.82 -18.51
C LEU A 17 -2.93 17.66 -19.03
N ALA A 18 -2.15 16.72 -18.53
CA ALA A 18 -0.69 16.71 -18.71
C ALA A 18 -0.13 15.75 -19.76
N GLN A 19 -0.92 15.01 -20.54
CA GLN A 19 -0.36 14.27 -21.70
C GLN A 19 -1.41 14.03 -22.79
N ALA A 20 -1.53 14.98 -23.72
CA ALA A 20 -1.93 14.69 -25.08
C ALA A 20 -0.84 15.25 -25.99
N VAL A 21 0.19 14.46 -26.24
CA VAL A 21 1.08 14.65 -27.39
C VAL A 21 0.28 14.23 -28.62
N TRP A 22 -0.10 15.19 -29.45
CA TRP A 22 -0.53 14.95 -30.80
C TRP A 22 0.13 16.01 -31.68
N ALA A 23 1.13 15.60 -32.44
CA ALA A 23 1.44 16.24 -33.71
C ALA A 23 0.32 15.84 -34.67
N ASP A 24 -0.47 16.76 -35.10
CA ASP A 24 -0.97 17.13 -36.39
C ASP A 24 -2.23 17.98 -36.23
N ASP A 25 -2.29 19.13 -36.92
CA ASP A 25 -3.34 20.14 -36.90
C ASP A 25 -3.48 20.97 -35.62
N THR A 26 -2.41 21.35 -34.94
CA THR A 26 -2.49 22.45 -33.96
C THR A 26 -2.56 23.78 -34.71
N LEU A 27 -3.75 24.36 -34.81
CA LEU A 27 -3.97 25.74 -35.17
C LEU A 27 -3.00 26.63 -34.39
N ASP A 28 -2.28 27.55 -35.10
CA ASP A 28 -1.53 28.60 -34.42
C ASP A 28 -2.49 29.39 -33.50
N PHE A 29 -2.00 29.86 -32.36
CA PHE A 29 -2.81 30.61 -31.39
C PHE A 29 -3.59 31.76 -32.05
N LYS A 30 -3.00 32.49 -32.99
CA LYS A 30 -3.67 33.58 -33.69
C LYS A 30 -4.85 33.10 -34.53
N GLU A 31 -4.66 32.00 -35.23
CA GLU A 31 -5.71 31.41 -36.07
C GLU A 31 -6.84 30.83 -35.18
N ALA A 32 -6.48 30.12 -34.08
CA ALA A 32 -7.44 29.62 -33.11
C ALA A 32 -8.26 30.76 -32.49
N LEU A 33 -7.62 31.89 -32.17
CA LEU A 33 -8.28 33.06 -31.61
C LEU A 33 -9.31 33.63 -32.61
N GLN A 34 -8.87 33.84 -33.87
CA GLN A 34 -9.75 34.41 -34.91
C GLN A 34 -10.99 33.55 -35.14
N ILE A 35 -10.83 32.21 -35.21
CA ILE A 35 -11.97 31.28 -35.41
C ILE A 35 -12.84 31.21 -34.18
N ALA A 36 -12.25 31.26 -32.96
CA ALA A 36 -12.99 31.28 -31.72
C ALA A 36 -13.83 32.56 -31.54
N GLU A 37 -13.31 33.71 -31.95
CA GLU A 37 -14.04 35.00 -31.97
C GLU A 37 -15.20 35.01 -32.98
N GLN A 38 -15.09 34.26 -34.07
CA GLN A 38 -16.18 34.02 -35.02
C GLN A 38 -17.27 33.08 -34.45
N GLY A 39 -17.10 32.56 -33.27
CA GLY A 39 -18.11 31.80 -32.56
C GLY A 39 -18.00 30.27 -32.64
N SER A 40 -16.98 29.71 -33.26
CA SER A 40 -16.77 28.26 -33.34
C SER A 40 -16.58 27.65 -31.95
N ALA A 41 -17.53 26.80 -31.52
CA ALA A 41 -17.47 26.13 -30.22
C ALA A 41 -16.21 25.25 -30.05
N LYS A 42 -15.81 24.55 -31.12
CA LYS A 42 -14.58 23.76 -31.13
C LYS A 42 -13.35 24.65 -30.91
N ALA A 43 -13.22 25.74 -31.71
CA ALA A 43 -12.07 26.64 -31.58
C ALA A 43 -12.03 27.36 -30.22
N GLN A 44 -13.18 27.72 -29.64
CA GLN A 44 -13.27 28.27 -28.31
C GLN A 44 -12.79 27.25 -27.24
N ASN A 45 -13.14 25.97 -27.37
CA ASN A 45 -12.60 24.93 -26.50
C ASN A 45 -11.09 24.80 -26.67
N ASP A 46 -10.59 24.77 -27.91
CA ASP A 46 -9.16 24.57 -28.18
C ASP A 46 -8.35 25.79 -27.69
N LEU A 47 -8.86 27.00 -27.85
CA LEU A 47 -8.28 28.22 -27.28
C LEU A 47 -8.28 28.17 -25.72
N GLY A 48 -9.35 27.67 -25.11
CA GLY A 48 -9.39 27.42 -23.67
C GLY A 48 -8.29 26.46 -23.20
N VAL A 49 -8.02 25.39 -23.95
CA VAL A 49 -6.91 24.46 -23.68
C VAL A 49 -5.54 25.16 -23.84
N MET A 50 -5.37 25.97 -24.85
CA MET A 50 -4.14 26.75 -25.08
C MET A 50 -3.83 27.67 -23.89
N TYR A 51 -4.83 28.43 -23.40
CA TYR A 51 -4.66 29.25 -22.19
C TYR A 51 -4.42 28.43 -20.93
N ALA A 52 -5.13 27.29 -20.76
CA ALA A 52 -4.94 26.43 -19.59
C ALA A 52 -3.52 25.85 -19.51
N ASN A 53 -2.91 25.53 -20.65
CA ASN A 53 -1.60 24.85 -20.71
C ASN A 53 -0.43 25.80 -21.05
N GLY A 54 -0.71 27.05 -21.44
CA GLY A 54 0.32 27.99 -21.92
C GLY A 54 0.87 27.63 -23.33
N GLN A 55 0.02 27.05 -24.19
CA GLN A 55 0.42 26.64 -25.56
C GLN A 55 0.29 27.81 -26.56
N GLY A 56 1.40 28.31 -27.04
CA GLY A 56 1.43 29.46 -27.96
C GLY A 56 1.02 30.80 -27.31
N VAL A 57 0.71 30.81 -26.01
CA VAL A 57 0.32 31.96 -25.21
C VAL A 57 0.75 31.74 -23.75
N ARG A 58 0.90 32.83 -22.98
CA ARG A 58 1.13 32.72 -21.55
C ARG A 58 -0.05 31.98 -20.89
N GLN A 59 0.26 31.04 -20.04
CA GLN A 59 -0.75 30.33 -19.24
C GLN A 59 -1.63 31.33 -18.46
N ASP A 60 -2.94 31.21 -18.65
CA ASP A 60 -3.94 32.05 -17.99
C ASP A 60 -5.22 31.21 -17.74
N PRO A 61 -5.38 30.62 -16.55
CA PRO A 61 -6.55 29.82 -16.22
C PRO A 61 -7.86 30.61 -16.23
N GLU A 62 -7.85 31.92 -15.96
CA GLU A 62 -9.06 32.73 -15.99
C GLU A 62 -9.55 32.93 -17.43
N GLN A 63 -8.64 33.16 -18.38
CA GLN A 63 -8.97 33.18 -19.80
C GLN A 63 -9.45 31.80 -20.28
N ALA A 64 -8.80 30.73 -19.83
CA ALA A 64 -9.25 29.37 -20.16
C ALA A 64 -10.71 29.14 -19.75
N VAL A 65 -11.07 29.51 -18.53
CA VAL A 65 -12.45 29.44 -18.00
C VAL A 65 -13.44 30.19 -18.88
N GLN A 66 -13.11 31.41 -19.31
CA GLN A 66 -14.00 32.21 -20.14
C GLN A 66 -14.26 31.55 -21.49
N TRP A 67 -13.22 31.00 -22.12
CA TRP A 67 -13.35 30.33 -23.41
C TRP A 67 -14.07 28.98 -23.29
N PHE A 68 -13.75 28.17 -22.27
CA PHE A 68 -14.50 26.94 -22.02
C PHE A 68 -15.99 27.24 -21.75
N TYR A 69 -16.30 28.28 -21.00
CA TYR A 69 -17.69 28.67 -20.73
C TYR A 69 -18.44 29.04 -22.00
N LYS A 70 -17.84 29.87 -22.89
CA LYS A 70 -18.46 30.24 -24.17
C LYS A 70 -18.77 28.99 -25.02
N SER A 71 -17.82 28.09 -25.12
CA SER A 71 -17.98 26.84 -25.86
C SER A 71 -18.99 25.88 -25.21
N ALA A 72 -18.94 25.74 -23.88
CA ALA A 72 -19.85 24.87 -23.11
C ALA A 72 -21.32 25.34 -23.20
N LYS A 73 -21.55 26.65 -23.25
CA LYS A 73 -22.90 27.22 -23.47
C LYS A 73 -23.47 26.89 -24.83
N GLN A 74 -22.63 26.67 -25.84
CA GLN A 74 -23.06 26.21 -27.16
C GLN A 74 -23.36 24.70 -27.18
N GLY A 75 -23.18 23.99 -26.05
CA GLY A 75 -23.47 22.56 -25.95
C GLY A 75 -22.27 21.66 -26.31
N TYR A 76 -21.07 22.18 -26.56
CA TYR A 76 -19.93 21.36 -26.91
C TYR A 76 -19.48 20.50 -25.72
N ALA A 77 -19.68 19.18 -25.81
CA ALA A 77 -19.50 18.25 -24.69
C ALA A 77 -18.07 18.28 -24.09
N LYS A 78 -17.03 18.37 -24.94
CA LYS A 78 -15.65 18.45 -24.51
C LYS A 78 -15.38 19.72 -23.69
N ALA A 79 -15.97 20.85 -24.07
CA ALA A 79 -15.86 22.10 -23.33
C ALA A 79 -16.65 22.07 -22.01
N GLN A 80 -17.84 21.47 -22.01
CA GLN A 80 -18.59 21.25 -20.78
C GLN A 80 -17.77 20.40 -19.78
N TYR A 81 -17.13 19.36 -20.26
CA TYR A 81 -16.20 18.56 -19.44
C TYR A 81 -15.04 19.41 -18.93
N ASN A 82 -14.33 20.13 -19.80
CA ASN A 82 -13.19 20.96 -19.40
C ASN A 82 -13.59 22.04 -18.39
N PHE A 83 -14.72 22.68 -18.61
CA PHE A 83 -15.26 23.68 -17.68
C PHE A 83 -15.63 23.07 -16.33
N GLY A 84 -16.20 21.86 -16.32
CA GLY A 84 -16.41 21.07 -15.12
C GLY A 84 -15.10 20.75 -14.36
N VAL A 85 -14.02 20.44 -15.09
CA VAL A 85 -12.69 20.22 -14.50
C VAL A 85 -12.14 21.50 -13.86
N MET A 86 -12.32 22.66 -14.48
CA MET A 86 -11.89 23.95 -13.90
C MET A 86 -12.58 24.20 -12.54
N TYR A 87 -13.88 23.92 -12.41
CA TYR A 87 -14.58 23.99 -11.14
C TYR A 87 -14.14 22.92 -10.15
N TYR A 88 -13.85 21.71 -10.63
CA TYR A 88 -13.40 20.61 -9.77
C TYR A 88 -12.05 20.92 -9.13
N ASP A 89 -11.09 21.46 -9.90
CA ASP A 89 -9.73 21.76 -9.45
C ASP A 89 -9.59 23.17 -8.84
N GLY A 90 -10.55 24.07 -9.08
CA GLY A 90 -10.46 25.48 -8.65
C GLY A 90 -9.45 26.26 -9.46
N GLN A 91 -9.26 25.94 -10.73
CA GLN A 91 -8.32 26.65 -11.62
C GLN A 91 -9.04 27.78 -12.37
N GLY A 92 -8.58 29.02 -12.16
CA GLY A 92 -9.19 30.21 -12.77
C GLY A 92 -10.61 30.54 -12.27
N VAL A 93 -11.16 29.72 -11.40
CA VAL A 93 -12.44 29.89 -10.67
C VAL A 93 -12.31 29.34 -9.26
N ARG A 94 -13.18 29.78 -8.35
CA ARG A 94 -13.27 29.15 -7.03
C ARG A 94 -13.73 27.69 -7.19
N GLN A 95 -13.07 26.77 -6.51
CA GLN A 95 -13.46 25.35 -6.48
C GLN A 95 -14.93 25.21 -6.05
N ASP A 96 -15.70 24.48 -6.88
CA ASP A 96 -17.10 24.18 -6.60
C ASP A 96 -17.48 22.83 -7.23
N TYR A 97 -17.53 21.80 -6.39
CA TYR A 97 -17.87 20.44 -6.83
C TYR A 97 -19.31 20.32 -7.34
N ALA A 98 -20.25 21.12 -6.82
CA ALA A 98 -21.63 21.07 -7.29
C ALA A 98 -21.75 21.65 -8.72
N GLN A 99 -21.01 22.72 -9.02
CA GLN A 99 -20.91 23.23 -10.40
C GLN A 99 -20.19 22.22 -11.31
N ALA A 100 -19.12 21.59 -10.84
CA ALA A 100 -18.43 20.56 -11.59
C ALA A 100 -19.38 19.41 -12.00
N VAL A 101 -20.18 18.91 -11.07
CA VAL A 101 -21.18 17.86 -11.32
C VAL A 101 -22.17 18.29 -12.39
N GLN A 102 -22.71 19.50 -12.32
CA GLN A 102 -23.67 19.99 -13.29
C GLN A 102 -23.10 20.00 -14.73
N TRP A 103 -21.83 20.42 -14.87
CA TRP A 103 -21.19 20.46 -16.16
C TRP A 103 -20.75 19.08 -16.65
N PHE A 104 -20.26 18.21 -15.77
CA PHE A 104 -20.00 16.81 -16.11
C PHE A 104 -21.29 16.10 -16.55
N HIS A 105 -22.41 16.38 -15.89
CA HIS A 105 -23.70 15.76 -16.24
C HIS A 105 -24.10 16.12 -17.67
N LYS A 106 -24.02 17.40 -18.03
CA LYS A 106 -24.31 17.86 -19.41
C LYS A 106 -23.45 17.18 -20.47
N ALA A 107 -22.15 17.04 -20.20
CA ALA A 107 -21.24 16.34 -21.10
C ALA A 107 -21.48 14.82 -21.14
N ALA A 108 -21.78 14.21 -19.98
CA ALA A 108 -22.04 12.79 -19.85
C ALA A 108 -23.33 12.34 -20.54
N GLU A 109 -24.37 13.17 -20.51
CA GLU A 109 -25.62 12.94 -21.25
C GLU A 109 -25.42 12.93 -22.77
N GLN A 110 -24.43 13.67 -23.27
CA GLN A 110 -24.03 13.65 -24.67
C GLN A 110 -23.12 12.45 -25.01
N GLY A 111 -22.88 11.54 -24.08
CA GLY A 111 -22.06 10.36 -24.30
C GLY A 111 -20.55 10.57 -24.09
N TYR A 112 -20.08 11.71 -23.56
CA TYR A 112 -18.67 11.94 -23.36
C TYR A 112 -18.11 11.05 -22.25
N ALA A 113 -17.35 10.00 -22.61
CA ALA A 113 -16.92 8.93 -21.69
C ALA A 113 -16.12 9.45 -20.48
N LYS A 114 -15.25 10.45 -20.66
CA LYS A 114 -14.48 11.05 -19.54
C LYS A 114 -15.41 11.74 -18.53
N ALA A 115 -16.47 12.41 -19.02
CA ALA A 115 -17.45 13.04 -18.13
C ALA A 115 -18.30 12.01 -17.40
N GLN A 116 -18.70 10.94 -18.08
CA GLN A 116 -19.39 9.81 -17.44
C GLN A 116 -18.55 9.17 -16.35
N TYR A 117 -17.27 8.93 -16.61
CA TYR A 117 -16.34 8.43 -15.61
C TYR A 117 -16.23 9.37 -14.41
N ASN A 118 -15.98 10.67 -14.64
CA ASN A 118 -15.84 11.64 -13.54
C ASN A 118 -17.13 11.76 -12.74
N LEU A 119 -18.28 11.73 -13.40
CA LEU A 119 -19.58 11.75 -12.71
C LEU A 119 -19.76 10.49 -11.84
N GLY A 120 -19.35 9.32 -12.33
CA GLY A 120 -19.27 8.10 -11.54
C GLY A 120 -18.40 8.27 -10.30
N VAL A 121 -17.22 8.87 -10.43
CA VAL A 121 -16.31 9.19 -9.30
C VAL A 121 -16.97 10.15 -8.31
N MET A 122 -17.68 11.18 -8.79
CA MET A 122 -18.36 12.15 -7.93
C MET A 122 -19.43 11.48 -7.06
N TYR A 123 -20.25 10.59 -7.64
CA TYR A 123 -21.24 9.82 -6.89
C TYR A 123 -20.61 8.79 -5.94
N ASP A 124 -19.54 8.10 -6.34
CA ASP A 124 -18.83 7.14 -5.48
C ASP A 124 -18.21 7.82 -4.24
N GLN A 125 -17.71 9.04 -4.41
CA GLN A 125 -17.06 9.79 -3.33
C GLN A 125 -18.00 10.73 -2.56
N GLY A 126 -19.19 11.01 -3.07
CA GLY A 126 -20.10 12.00 -2.50
C GLY A 126 -19.57 13.44 -2.62
N ARG A 127 -18.89 13.76 -3.75
CA ARG A 127 -18.35 15.11 -3.99
C ARG A 127 -19.31 15.93 -4.83
N GLY A 128 -19.81 17.02 -4.27
CA GLY A 128 -20.79 17.90 -4.94
C GLY A 128 -22.18 17.29 -5.13
N VAL A 129 -22.34 16.03 -4.75
CA VAL A 129 -23.59 15.26 -4.71
C VAL A 129 -23.61 14.36 -3.48
N HIS A 130 -24.76 13.86 -3.07
CA HIS A 130 -24.82 12.78 -2.09
C HIS A 130 -24.16 11.51 -2.67
N LYS A 131 -23.43 10.80 -1.82
CA LYS A 131 -22.82 9.52 -2.19
C LYS A 131 -23.92 8.54 -2.60
N ASP A 132 -23.80 7.97 -3.81
CA ASP A 132 -24.75 7.01 -4.37
C ASP A 132 -23.97 5.99 -5.23
N ASP A 133 -23.71 4.82 -4.65
CA ASP A 133 -22.96 3.76 -5.33
C ASP A 133 -23.74 3.21 -6.55
N ALA A 134 -25.08 3.24 -6.55
CA ALA A 134 -25.88 2.77 -7.68
C ALA A 134 -25.76 3.75 -8.87
N GLN A 135 -25.81 5.05 -8.62
CA GLN A 135 -25.54 6.06 -9.64
C GLN A 135 -24.11 5.98 -10.16
N ALA A 136 -23.12 5.76 -9.27
CA ALA A 136 -21.73 5.57 -9.67
C ALA A 136 -21.58 4.41 -10.66
N VAL A 137 -22.19 3.25 -10.35
CA VAL A 137 -22.19 2.08 -11.25
C VAL A 137 -22.80 2.39 -12.60
N GLN A 138 -23.94 3.10 -12.65
CA GLN A 138 -24.58 3.45 -13.92
C GLN A 138 -23.67 4.29 -14.81
N TRP A 139 -23.00 5.29 -14.24
CA TRP A 139 -22.10 6.17 -14.97
C TRP A 139 -20.80 5.48 -15.36
N TYR A 140 -20.21 4.68 -14.45
CA TYR A 140 -19.04 3.87 -14.80
C TYR A 140 -19.34 2.89 -15.92
N ARG A 141 -20.53 2.24 -15.91
CA ARG A 141 -20.94 1.30 -16.98
C ARG A 141 -20.99 1.99 -18.33
N LYS A 142 -21.64 3.15 -18.42
CA LYS A 142 -21.72 3.92 -19.68
C LYS A 142 -20.34 4.25 -20.24
N ALA A 143 -19.39 4.67 -19.39
CA ALA A 143 -18.03 4.95 -19.80
C ALA A 143 -17.24 3.67 -20.14
N ALA A 144 -17.42 2.59 -19.36
CA ALA A 144 -16.76 1.31 -19.55
C ALA A 144 -17.17 0.60 -20.85
N GLU A 145 -18.44 0.70 -21.22
CA GLU A 145 -18.98 0.17 -22.48
C GLU A 145 -18.40 0.91 -23.70
N GLN A 146 -18.00 2.16 -23.54
CA GLN A 146 -17.26 2.93 -24.55
C GLN A 146 -15.75 2.61 -24.57
N GLY A 147 -15.29 1.67 -23.75
CA GLY A 147 -13.87 1.27 -23.70
C GLY A 147 -13.00 2.11 -22.77
N TYR A 148 -13.58 2.98 -21.91
CA TYR A 148 -12.75 3.79 -21.00
C TYR A 148 -12.14 2.92 -19.89
N ALA A 149 -10.84 2.65 -19.94
CA ALA A 149 -10.15 1.67 -19.09
C ALA A 149 -10.33 1.95 -17.58
N ASN A 150 -10.22 3.22 -17.15
CA ASN A 150 -10.41 3.56 -15.73
C ASN A 150 -11.84 3.27 -15.25
N ALA A 151 -12.84 3.45 -16.11
CA ALA A 151 -14.22 3.11 -15.78
C ALA A 151 -14.43 1.59 -15.73
N GLN A 152 -13.81 0.83 -16.62
CA GLN A 152 -13.82 -0.63 -16.59
C GLN A 152 -13.20 -1.15 -15.29
N TYR A 153 -12.06 -0.62 -14.89
CA TYR A 153 -11.41 -0.96 -13.63
C TYR A 153 -12.32 -0.66 -12.42
N ASN A 154 -12.88 0.57 -12.35
CA ASN A 154 -13.76 0.95 -11.24
C ASN A 154 -15.05 0.12 -11.22
N LEU A 155 -15.62 -0.16 -12.37
CA LEU A 155 -16.81 -1.02 -12.46
C LEU A 155 -16.50 -2.45 -12.00
N GLY A 156 -15.32 -2.96 -12.33
CA GLY A 156 -14.81 -4.23 -11.79
C GLY A 156 -14.75 -4.22 -10.27
N ASN A 157 -14.24 -3.15 -9.66
CA ASN A 157 -14.22 -2.99 -8.20
C ASN A 157 -15.64 -2.95 -7.61
N MET A 158 -16.57 -2.25 -8.26
CA MET A 158 -17.97 -2.18 -7.78
C MET A 158 -18.61 -3.57 -7.74
N TYR A 159 -18.38 -4.41 -8.77
CA TYR A 159 -18.86 -5.80 -8.78
C TYR A 159 -18.14 -6.68 -7.74
N ALA A 160 -16.82 -6.54 -7.58
CA ALA A 160 -16.06 -7.31 -6.61
C ALA A 160 -16.46 -7.01 -5.16
N ASP A 161 -16.78 -5.75 -4.87
CA ASP A 161 -17.17 -5.31 -3.52
C ASP A 161 -18.69 -5.39 -3.26
N GLY A 162 -19.54 -5.63 -4.27
CA GLY A 162 -20.99 -5.56 -4.17
C GLY A 162 -21.51 -4.15 -3.87
N ARG A 163 -20.83 -3.10 -4.36
CA ARG A 163 -21.24 -1.71 -4.14
C ARG A 163 -22.11 -1.19 -5.27
N GLY A 164 -23.33 -0.79 -4.94
CA GLY A 164 -24.33 -0.31 -5.89
C GLY A 164 -24.84 -1.37 -6.87
N VAL A 165 -24.34 -2.59 -6.78
CA VAL A 165 -24.75 -3.80 -7.51
C VAL A 165 -24.61 -5.02 -6.60
N HIS A 166 -25.23 -6.14 -6.95
CA HIS A 166 -24.92 -7.41 -6.32
C HIS A 166 -23.46 -7.78 -6.58
N GLN A 167 -22.79 -8.31 -5.56
CA GLN A 167 -21.44 -8.85 -5.73
C GLN A 167 -21.44 -9.95 -6.79
N ASP A 168 -20.51 -9.82 -7.75
CA ASP A 168 -20.35 -10.78 -8.85
C ASP A 168 -18.89 -10.78 -9.29
N ASP A 169 -18.13 -11.74 -8.75
CA ASP A 169 -16.70 -11.87 -9.02
C ASP A 169 -16.44 -12.20 -10.51
N ALA A 170 -17.36 -12.91 -11.19
CA ALA A 170 -17.22 -13.22 -12.62
C ALA A 170 -17.36 -11.96 -13.49
N GLN A 171 -18.30 -11.08 -13.15
CA GLN A 171 -18.41 -9.76 -13.79
C GLN A 171 -17.20 -8.89 -13.49
N ALA A 172 -16.70 -8.89 -12.24
CA ALA A 172 -15.51 -8.15 -11.87
C ALA A 172 -14.31 -8.56 -12.74
N VAL A 173 -14.07 -9.87 -12.90
CA VAL A 173 -13.01 -10.41 -13.76
C VAL A 173 -13.13 -9.95 -15.21
N GLN A 174 -14.36 -9.97 -15.77
CA GLN A 174 -14.58 -9.54 -17.15
C GLN A 174 -14.19 -8.05 -17.34
N TRP A 175 -14.56 -7.19 -16.40
CA TRP A 175 -14.24 -5.77 -16.47
C TRP A 175 -12.75 -5.50 -16.20
N TYR A 176 -12.13 -6.18 -15.21
CA TYR A 176 -10.67 -6.10 -15.00
C TYR A 176 -9.90 -6.54 -16.25
N ARG A 177 -10.33 -7.62 -16.93
CA ARG A 177 -9.66 -8.09 -18.15
C ARG A 177 -9.68 -7.03 -19.24
N LYS A 178 -10.83 -6.40 -19.50
CA LYS A 178 -10.95 -5.33 -20.49
C LYS A 178 -10.00 -4.15 -20.20
N ALA A 179 -9.92 -3.72 -18.95
CA ALA A 179 -9.01 -2.65 -18.53
C ALA A 179 -7.53 -3.10 -18.61
N ALA A 180 -7.23 -4.32 -18.15
CA ALA A 180 -5.88 -4.88 -18.15
C ALA A 180 -5.31 -5.07 -19.56
N GLU A 181 -6.14 -5.47 -20.53
CA GLU A 181 -5.78 -5.58 -21.94
C GLU A 181 -5.46 -4.23 -22.57
N GLN A 182 -6.03 -3.15 -22.06
CA GLN A 182 -5.69 -1.78 -22.44
C GLN A 182 -4.44 -1.23 -21.72
N GLY A 183 -3.80 -2.03 -20.86
CA GLY A 183 -2.57 -1.66 -20.17
C GLY A 183 -2.77 -1.04 -18.78
N ASP A 184 -3.99 -1.01 -18.22
CA ASP A 184 -4.20 -0.51 -16.87
C ASP A 184 -3.49 -1.40 -15.84
N ALA A 185 -2.46 -0.86 -15.18
CA ALA A 185 -1.60 -1.63 -14.27
C ALA A 185 -2.34 -2.08 -13.00
N GLN A 186 -3.34 -1.32 -12.55
CA GLN A 186 -4.15 -1.70 -11.38
C GLN A 186 -5.08 -2.86 -11.72
N ALA A 187 -5.70 -2.81 -12.91
CA ALA A 187 -6.52 -3.90 -13.42
C ALA A 187 -5.69 -5.16 -13.68
N GLN A 188 -4.49 -5.03 -14.24
CA GLN A 188 -3.57 -6.15 -14.41
C GLN A 188 -3.21 -6.79 -13.06
N PHE A 189 -2.91 -5.96 -12.05
CA PHE A 189 -2.65 -6.46 -10.71
C PHE A 189 -3.87 -7.18 -10.11
N ASN A 190 -5.06 -6.57 -10.17
CA ASN A 190 -6.28 -7.20 -9.64
C ASN A 190 -6.62 -8.49 -10.40
N LEU A 191 -6.41 -8.52 -11.71
CA LEU A 191 -6.61 -9.73 -12.51
C LEU A 191 -5.63 -10.85 -12.09
N GLY A 192 -4.39 -10.51 -11.77
CA GLY A 192 -3.44 -11.44 -11.16
C GLY A 192 -3.94 -11.99 -9.82
N VAL A 193 -4.46 -11.12 -8.96
CA VAL A 193 -5.01 -11.53 -7.65
C VAL A 193 -6.21 -12.48 -7.79
N VAL A 194 -7.15 -12.20 -8.70
CA VAL A 194 -8.33 -13.07 -8.86
C VAL A 194 -7.98 -14.43 -9.44
N TYR A 195 -6.96 -14.52 -10.32
CA TYR A 195 -6.43 -15.81 -10.78
C TYR A 195 -5.67 -16.56 -9.68
N ASP A 196 -4.91 -15.85 -8.84
CA ASP A 196 -4.22 -16.45 -7.69
C ASP A 196 -5.19 -17.05 -6.67
N GLN A 197 -6.32 -16.39 -6.42
CA GLN A 197 -7.30 -16.80 -5.42
C GLN A 197 -8.44 -17.67 -5.98
N GLY A 198 -8.59 -17.78 -7.30
CA GLY A 198 -9.71 -18.47 -7.91
C GLY A 198 -11.06 -17.75 -7.72
N GLN A 199 -11.06 -16.40 -7.61
CA GLN A 199 -12.27 -15.61 -7.40
C GLN A 199 -12.93 -15.26 -8.74
N GLY A 200 -14.12 -15.78 -8.99
CA GLY A 200 -14.85 -15.57 -10.24
C GLY A 200 -14.22 -16.29 -11.46
N VAL A 201 -13.11 -16.98 -11.28
CA VAL A 201 -12.42 -17.83 -12.26
C VAL A 201 -11.81 -19.03 -11.55
N HIS A 202 -11.43 -20.07 -12.30
CA HIS A 202 -10.59 -21.13 -11.76
C HIS A 202 -9.22 -20.56 -11.36
N GLN A 203 -8.69 -21.01 -10.22
CA GLN A 203 -7.35 -20.65 -9.79
C GLN A 203 -6.33 -21.08 -10.85
N ASP A 204 -5.48 -20.17 -11.26
CA ASP A 204 -4.42 -20.40 -12.25
C ASP A 204 -3.21 -19.50 -11.90
N LEU A 205 -2.23 -20.11 -11.22
CA LEU A 205 -1.03 -19.39 -10.77
C LEU A 205 -0.13 -18.95 -11.93
N VAL A 206 -0.20 -19.64 -13.09
CA VAL A 206 0.55 -19.24 -14.29
C VAL A 206 -0.06 -17.97 -14.89
N GLN A 207 -1.39 -17.90 -14.99
CA GLN A 207 -2.08 -16.67 -15.41
C GLN A 207 -1.87 -15.55 -14.42
N ALA A 208 -1.92 -15.84 -13.10
CA ALA A 208 -1.66 -14.86 -12.05
C ALA A 208 -0.26 -14.22 -12.23
N GLU A 209 0.76 -15.05 -12.44
CA GLU A 209 2.13 -14.57 -12.69
C GLU A 209 2.21 -13.66 -13.92
N GLN A 210 1.62 -14.07 -15.03
CA GLN A 210 1.66 -13.29 -16.27
C GLN A 210 1.04 -11.90 -16.10
N TRP A 211 -0.09 -11.80 -15.38
CA TRP A 211 -0.74 -10.52 -15.13
C TRP A 211 0.01 -9.68 -14.11
N HIS A 212 0.53 -10.28 -13.04
CA HIS A 212 1.39 -9.57 -12.09
C HIS A 212 2.67 -9.06 -12.76
N ARG A 213 3.26 -9.82 -13.70
CA ARG A 213 4.43 -9.39 -14.45
C ARG A 213 4.15 -8.15 -15.29
N LYS A 214 3.03 -8.12 -16.03
CA LYS A 214 2.64 -6.94 -16.82
C LYS A 214 2.52 -5.70 -15.95
N ALA A 215 1.87 -5.80 -14.79
CA ALA A 215 1.75 -4.70 -13.84
C ALA A 215 3.11 -4.30 -13.25
N ALA A 216 3.96 -5.27 -12.91
CA ALA A 216 5.27 -5.04 -12.31
C ALA A 216 6.25 -4.37 -13.28
N GLU A 217 6.21 -4.72 -14.56
CA GLU A 217 7.01 -4.09 -15.63
C GLU A 217 6.62 -2.63 -15.84
N GLN A 218 5.39 -2.27 -15.58
CA GLN A 218 4.93 -0.86 -15.53
C GLN A 218 5.32 -0.13 -14.24
N GLY A 219 6.06 -0.78 -13.32
CA GLY A 219 6.51 -0.17 -12.08
C GLY A 219 5.54 -0.32 -10.90
N PHE A 220 4.47 -1.11 -11.01
CA PHE A 220 3.52 -1.27 -9.92
C PHE A 220 4.15 -2.05 -8.74
N ALA A 221 4.51 -1.34 -7.67
CA ALA A 221 5.32 -1.88 -6.56
C ALA A 221 4.72 -3.13 -5.91
N ARG A 222 3.39 -3.17 -5.74
CA ARG A 222 2.70 -4.35 -5.19
C ARG A 222 2.86 -5.58 -6.07
N ALA A 223 2.76 -5.42 -7.40
CA ALA A 223 2.96 -6.51 -8.34
C ALA A 223 4.41 -7.00 -8.32
N GLN A 224 5.37 -6.08 -8.22
CA GLN A 224 6.79 -6.45 -8.06
C GLN A 224 7.03 -7.24 -6.78
N TYR A 225 6.42 -6.83 -5.66
CA TYR A 225 6.50 -7.61 -4.42
C TYR A 225 5.91 -9.02 -4.58
N ILE A 226 4.71 -9.14 -5.16
CA ILE A 226 4.05 -10.45 -5.38
C ILE A 226 4.89 -11.35 -6.29
N LEU A 227 5.44 -10.82 -7.38
CA LEU A 227 6.36 -11.59 -8.22
C LEU A 227 7.59 -12.07 -7.44
N GLY A 228 8.13 -11.22 -6.57
CA GLY A 228 9.19 -11.62 -5.65
C GLY A 228 8.80 -12.82 -4.80
N VAL A 229 7.59 -12.84 -4.25
CA VAL A 229 7.04 -13.98 -3.49
C VAL A 229 6.86 -15.20 -4.39
N MET A 230 6.26 -15.05 -5.58
CA MET A 230 6.02 -16.17 -6.51
C MET A 230 7.32 -16.86 -6.93
N TYR A 231 8.37 -16.11 -7.23
CA TYR A 231 9.68 -16.68 -7.53
C TYR A 231 10.38 -17.27 -6.30
N TYR A 232 10.19 -16.67 -5.12
CA TYR A 232 10.77 -17.18 -3.88
C TYR A 232 10.17 -18.53 -3.48
N ASP A 233 8.85 -18.70 -3.64
CA ASP A 233 8.10 -19.91 -3.23
C ASP A 233 7.94 -20.92 -4.38
N GLY A 234 8.19 -20.53 -5.65
CA GLY A 234 7.92 -21.35 -6.83
C GLY A 234 6.44 -21.49 -7.16
N GLN A 235 5.65 -20.42 -6.92
CA GLN A 235 4.21 -20.41 -7.19
C GLN A 235 3.91 -19.94 -8.62
N GLY A 236 3.37 -20.81 -9.45
CA GLY A 236 3.09 -20.53 -10.87
C GLY A 236 4.34 -20.40 -11.75
N VAL A 237 5.52 -20.45 -11.16
CA VAL A 237 6.84 -20.42 -11.80
C VAL A 237 7.79 -21.41 -11.12
N HIS A 238 8.89 -21.74 -11.76
CA HIS A 238 9.97 -22.43 -11.07
C HIS A 238 10.61 -21.52 -10.01
N GLN A 239 10.91 -22.07 -8.82
CA GLN A 239 11.58 -21.35 -7.76
C GLN A 239 12.92 -20.77 -8.26
N ASP A 240 13.09 -19.47 -8.10
CA ASP A 240 14.31 -18.75 -8.48
C ASP A 240 14.56 -17.58 -7.51
N TYR A 241 15.43 -17.79 -6.54
CA TYR A 241 15.78 -16.77 -5.55
C TYR A 241 16.48 -15.55 -6.18
N ALA A 242 17.17 -15.69 -7.32
CA ALA A 242 17.81 -14.55 -7.96
C ALA A 242 16.76 -13.62 -8.60
N GLN A 243 15.77 -14.21 -9.27
CA GLN A 243 14.61 -13.46 -9.77
C GLN A 243 13.81 -12.83 -8.62
N ALA A 244 13.56 -13.57 -7.54
CA ALA A 244 12.89 -13.05 -6.36
C ALA A 244 13.60 -11.80 -5.80
N ALA A 245 14.93 -11.88 -5.64
CA ALA A 245 15.72 -10.74 -5.15
C ALA A 245 15.65 -9.52 -6.07
N GLN A 246 15.61 -9.73 -7.39
CA GLN A 246 15.48 -8.63 -8.36
C GLN A 246 14.12 -7.92 -8.23
N TRP A 247 13.04 -8.69 -8.13
CA TRP A 247 11.69 -8.14 -7.99
C TRP A 247 11.48 -7.47 -6.63
N TYR A 248 11.94 -8.11 -5.54
CA TYR A 248 11.91 -7.46 -4.22
C TYR A 248 12.71 -6.16 -4.21
N ARG A 249 13.88 -6.09 -4.89
CA ARG A 249 14.66 -4.85 -4.97
C ARG A 249 13.88 -3.73 -5.62
N LYS A 250 13.23 -3.97 -6.76
CA LYS A 250 12.40 -2.97 -7.45
C LYS A 250 11.28 -2.44 -6.55
N ALA A 251 10.58 -3.33 -5.84
CA ALA A 251 9.52 -2.93 -4.89
C ALA A 251 10.11 -2.20 -3.67
N ALA A 252 11.22 -2.67 -3.12
CA ALA A 252 11.89 -2.10 -1.96
C ALA A 252 12.42 -0.68 -2.22
N GLU A 253 12.94 -0.42 -3.41
CA GLU A 253 13.39 0.91 -3.87
C GLU A 253 12.21 1.90 -3.95
N GLN A 254 11.02 1.42 -4.23
CA GLN A 254 9.78 2.21 -4.20
C GLN A 254 9.18 2.35 -2.79
N GLY A 255 9.82 1.77 -1.77
CA GLY A 255 9.39 1.92 -0.38
C GLY A 255 8.50 0.79 0.15
N ASP A 256 8.25 -0.29 -0.62
CA ASP A 256 7.47 -1.42 -0.11
C ASP A 256 8.18 -2.07 1.09
N VAL A 257 7.52 -2.00 2.24
CA VAL A 257 8.10 -2.40 3.54
C VAL A 257 8.37 -3.90 3.59
N LYS A 258 7.47 -4.71 3.03
CA LYS A 258 7.62 -6.18 3.02
C LYS A 258 8.75 -6.60 2.09
N ALA A 259 8.87 -5.95 0.94
CA ALA A 259 9.97 -6.19 0.01
C ALA A 259 11.33 -5.78 0.62
N GLN A 260 11.39 -4.67 1.33
CA GLN A 260 12.61 -4.26 2.06
C GLN A 260 13.02 -5.30 3.10
N PHE A 261 12.07 -5.79 3.89
CA PHE A 261 12.33 -6.85 4.87
C PHE A 261 12.82 -8.13 4.20
N ASN A 262 12.11 -8.62 3.17
CA ASN A 262 12.46 -9.86 2.47
C ASN A 262 13.84 -9.75 1.79
N LEU A 263 14.13 -8.63 1.14
CA LEU A 263 15.43 -8.40 0.53
C LEU A 263 16.55 -8.35 1.58
N GLY A 264 16.30 -7.75 2.74
CA GLY A 264 17.21 -7.77 3.89
C GLY A 264 17.50 -9.19 4.35
N ALA A 265 16.47 -10.05 4.44
CA ALA A 265 16.62 -11.46 4.80
C ALA A 265 17.41 -12.25 3.74
N MET A 266 17.15 -12.00 2.46
CA MET A 266 17.90 -12.63 1.37
C MET A 266 19.39 -12.29 1.42
N TYR A 267 19.75 -11.03 1.69
CA TYR A 267 21.16 -10.64 1.89
C TYR A 267 21.78 -11.23 3.16
N ALA A 268 21.00 -11.34 4.25
CA ALA A 268 21.49 -11.94 5.49
C ALA A 268 21.83 -13.44 5.33
N ASN A 269 21.04 -14.14 4.49
CA ASN A 269 21.15 -15.59 4.28
C ASN A 269 21.93 -16.00 3.02
N GLY A 270 22.22 -15.06 2.12
CA GLY A 270 22.83 -15.37 0.83
C GLY A 270 21.91 -16.10 -0.14
N GLN A 271 20.59 -15.84 -0.05
CA GLN A 271 19.59 -16.48 -0.92
C GLN A 271 19.38 -15.66 -2.20
N GLY A 272 19.74 -16.20 -3.36
CA GLY A 272 19.62 -15.53 -4.67
C GLY A 272 20.52 -14.30 -4.85
N VAL A 273 21.23 -13.92 -3.82
CA VAL A 273 22.24 -12.85 -3.80
C VAL A 273 23.45 -13.32 -2.98
N ARG A 274 24.62 -12.75 -3.25
CA ARG A 274 25.78 -12.99 -2.38
C ARG A 274 25.47 -12.46 -0.99
N GLN A 275 25.72 -13.28 0.04
CA GLN A 275 25.57 -12.87 1.44
C GLN A 275 26.32 -11.56 1.71
N ALA A 276 25.63 -10.59 2.30
CA ALA A 276 26.19 -9.27 2.55
C ALA A 276 25.47 -8.60 3.74
N ASP A 277 26.06 -8.76 4.93
CA ASP A 277 25.46 -8.28 6.18
C ASP A 277 25.23 -6.76 6.18
N LYS A 278 26.10 -5.96 5.54
CA LYS A 278 25.89 -4.51 5.38
C LYS A 278 24.65 -4.19 4.56
N GLN A 279 24.37 -4.98 3.50
CA GLN A 279 23.16 -4.82 2.72
C GLN A 279 21.92 -5.27 3.50
N ALA A 280 22.02 -6.36 4.26
CA ALA A 280 20.95 -6.80 5.15
C ALA A 280 20.56 -5.69 6.15
N VAL A 281 21.55 -5.10 6.82
CA VAL A 281 21.33 -3.96 7.74
C VAL A 281 20.68 -2.78 7.03
N HIS A 282 21.11 -2.45 5.82
CA HIS A 282 20.56 -1.33 5.04
C HIS A 282 19.06 -1.55 4.80
N TRP A 283 18.67 -2.71 4.32
CA TRP A 283 17.28 -3.00 3.98
C TRP A 283 16.41 -3.22 5.22
N TYR A 284 16.91 -3.92 6.25
CA TYR A 284 16.20 -4.04 7.52
C TYR A 284 15.97 -2.66 8.17
N ARG A 285 16.95 -1.74 8.11
CA ARG A 285 16.77 -0.38 8.64
C ARG A 285 15.65 0.35 7.94
N LYS A 286 15.61 0.33 6.61
CA LYS A 286 14.50 0.95 5.85
C LYS A 286 13.14 0.40 6.25
N ALA A 287 13.00 -0.92 6.38
CA ALA A 287 11.76 -1.53 6.83
C ALA A 287 11.44 -1.20 8.31
N ALA A 288 12.46 -1.19 9.17
CA ALA A 288 12.33 -0.91 10.61
C ALA A 288 11.91 0.53 10.89
N GLU A 289 12.44 1.50 10.13
CA GLU A 289 12.06 2.92 10.20
C GLU A 289 10.60 3.14 9.80
N GLN A 290 10.06 2.28 8.95
CA GLN A 290 8.64 2.28 8.57
C GLN A 290 7.76 1.45 9.54
N GLY A 291 8.32 0.98 10.66
CA GLY A 291 7.56 0.32 11.71
C GLY A 291 7.45 -1.21 11.58
N HIS A 292 8.17 -1.86 10.67
CA HIS A 292 8.10 -3.33 10.53
C HIS A 292 8.75 -4.03 11.75
N ALA A 293 7.95 -4.61 12.63
CA ALA A 293 8.42 -5.15 13.92
C ALA A 293 9.51 -6.23 13.79
N GLN A 294 9.36 -7.16 12.84
CA GLN A 294 10.38 -8.19 12.62
C GLN A 294 11.71 -7.60 12.09
N ALA A 295 11.65 -6.55 11.26
CA ALA A 295 12.85 -5.86 10.80
C ALA A 295 13.53 -5.09 11.95
N GLN A 296 12.76 -4.47 12.83
CA GLN A 296 13.27 -3.82 14.04
C GLN A 296 13.99 -4.85 14.95
N PHE A 297 13.36 -6.00 15.15
CA PHE A 297 13.99 -7.08 15.91
C PHE A 297 15.30 -7.55 15.28
N ASN A 298 15.30 -7.86 13.97
CA ASN A 298 16.49 -8.32 13.26
C ASN A 298 17.61 -7.27 13.29
N LEU A 299 17.27 -6.00 13.13
CA LEU A 299 18.22 -4.90 13.21
C LEU A 299 18.79 -4.77 14.63
N GLY A 300 17.98 -4.94 15.67
CA GLY A 300 18.42 -5.01 17.06
C GLY A 300 19.43 -6.12 17.29
N LEU A 301 19.18 -7.32 16.75
CA LEU A 301 20.14 -8.43 16.80
C LEU A 301 21.47 -8.07 16.11
N MET A 302 21.39 -7.47 14.89
CA MET A 302 22.60 -7.12 14.14
C MET A 302 23.46 -6.10 14.88
N TYR A 303 22.85 -5.11 15.54
CA TYR A 303 23.58 -4.18 16.42
C TYR A 303 24.12 -4.87 17.68
N GLY A 304 23.36 -5.77 18.29
CA GLY A 304 23.79 -6.51 19.49
C GLY A 304 25.02 -7.36 19.27
N VAL A 305 25.15 -7.98 18.09
CA VAL A 305 26.29 -8.86 17.76
C VAL A 305 27.35 -8.18 16.90
N GLY A 306 27.12 -6.97 16.39
CA GLY A 306 28.05 -6.28 15.50
C GLY A 306 28.13 -6.86 14.09
N LYS A 307 27.02 -7.45 13.59
CA LYS A 307 26.97 -8.08 12.27
C LYS A 307 26.55 -7.08 11.20
N GLY A 308 27.44 -6.77 10.26
CA GLY A 308 27.22 -5.78 9.19
C GLY A 308 27.24 -4.30 9.65
N VAL A 309 27.31 -4.07 10.95
CA VAL A 309 27.46 -2.78 11.62
C VAL A 309 28.44 -2.94 12.79
N ARG A 310 28.98 -1.83 13.31
CA ARG A 310 29.71 -1.86 14.58
C ARG A 310 28.73 -2.27 15.70
N GLN A 311 29.16 -3.14 16.61
CA GLN A 311 28.43 -3.51 17.80
C GLN A 311 28.01 -2.27 18.59
N ASP A 312 26.74 -2.16 18.92
CA ASP A 312 26.18 -1.06 19.68
C ASP A 312 24.93 -1.54 20.44
N TYR A 313 25.11 -1.85 21.72
CA TYR A 313 24.03 -2.32 22.58
C TYR A 313 22.96 -1.25 22.81
N ALA A 314 23.31 0.04 22.81
CA ALA A 314 22.32 1.11 22.97
C ALA A 314 21.37 1.18 21.76
N GLN A 315 21.91 1.02 20.55
CA GLN A 315 21.09 0.87 19.34
C GLN A 315 20.26 -0.42 19.37
N ALA A 316 20.82 -1.53 19.85
CA ALA A 316 20.06 -2.77 19.98
C ALA A 316 18.85 -2.61 20.91
N VAL A 317 19.03 -1.98 22.09
CA VAL A 317 17.95 -1.67 23.03
C VAL A 317 16.85 -0.83 22.37
N GLN A 318 17.23 0.22 21.62
CA GLN A 318 16.24 1.09 20.95
C GLN A 318 15.41 0.32 19.93
N TRP A 319 16.02 -0.55 19.14
CA TRP A 319 15.31 -1.31 18.12
C TRP A 319 14.48 -2.44 18.75
N PHE A 320 15.00 -3.15 19.76
CA PHE A 320 14.20 -4.12 20.51
C PHE A 320 13.01 -3.45 21.20
N TYR A 321 13.17 -2.25 21.77
CA TYR A 321 12.09 -1.51 22.39
C TYR A 321 10.97 -1.23 21.40
N LYS A 322 11.28 -0.73 20.21
CA LYS A 322 10.29 -0.46 19.15
C LYS A 322 9.52 -1.71 18.74
N ALA A 323 10.21 -2.84 18.58
CA ALA A 323 9.57 -4.12 18.25
C ALA A 323 8.75 -4.67 19.43
N ALA A 324 9.25 -4.56 20.64
CA ALA A 324 8.60 -5.02 21.86
C ALA A 324 7.29 -4.28 22.17
N GLU A 325 7.25 -2.97 21.93
CA GLU A 325 6.03 -2.15 22.06
C GLU A 325 4.94 -2.57 21.06
N GLN A 326 5.33 -3.15 19.93
CA GLN A 326 4.39 -3.74 18.96
C GLN A 326 3.96 -5.17 19.31
N GLY A 327 4.38 -5.69 20.48
CA GLY A 327 4.01 -7.03 20.92
C GLY A 327 4.94 -8.15 20.43
N HIS A 328 6.08 -7.86 19.82
CA HIS A 328 6.98 -8.90 19.33
C HIS A 328 7.66 -9.65 20.49
N ALA A 329 7.21 -10.88 20.79
CA ALA A 329 7.60 -11.64 21.99
C ALA A 329 9.13 -11.81 22.14
N LYS A 330 9.83 -12.19 21.05
CA LYS A 330 11.31 -12.34 21.08
C LYS A 330 12.02 -11.01 21.36
N ALA A 331 11.48 -9.88 20.91
CA ALA A 331 12.04 -8.57 21.20
C ALA A 331 11.81 -8.19 22.67
N GLN A 332 10.64 -8.50 23.22
CA GLN A 332 10.35 -8.31 24.64
C GLN A 332 11.30 -9.13 25.51
N TYR A 333 11.53 -10.38 25.15
CA TYR A 333 12.50 -11.24 25.84
C TYR A 333 13.91 -10.65 25.80
N ASN A 334 14.41 -10.29 24.59
CA ASN A 334 15.77 -9.72 24.46
C ASN A 334 15.91 -8.38 25.19
N LEU A 335 14.89 -7.54 25.14
CA LEU A 335 14.86 -6.28 25.87
C LEU A 335 14.90 -6.50 27.39
N GLY A 336 14.16 -7.50 27.87
CA GLY A 336 14.21 -7.95 29.26
C GLY A 336 15.63 -8.33 29.67
N GLY A 337 16.32 -9.12 28.84
CA GLY A 337 17.74 -9.49 29.04
C GLY A 337 18.67 -8.28 29.08
N MET A 338 18.49 -7.34 28.14
CA MET A 338 19.31 -6.12 28.10
C MET A 338 19.18 -5.29 29.39
N TYR A 339 17.94 -5.16 29.94
CA TYR A 339 17.74 -4.51 31.24
C TYR A 339 18.29 -5.34 32.41
N TYR A 340 18.17 -6.66 32.35
CA TYR A 340 18.66 -7.55 33.39
C TYR A 340 20.18 -7.47 33.52
N ASP A 341 20.91 -7.47 32.39
CA ASP A 341 22.37 -7.45 32.35
C ASP A 341 22.97 -6.03 32.36
N GLY A 342 22.15 -4.98 32.12
CA GLY A 342 22.63 -3.60 31.96
C GLY A 342 23.40 -3.39 30.65
N LEU A 343 23.07 -4.15 29.59
CA LEU A 343 23.71 -4.02 28.27
C LEU A 343 23.03 -2.92 27.42
N GLY A 344 23.78 -1.88 27.11
CA GLY A 344 23.29 -0.73 26.33
C GLY A 344 22.29 0.16 27.07
N THR A 345 21.99 -0.17 28.32
CA THR A 345 21.14 0.57 29.24
C THR A 345 21.66 0.38 30.67
N ARG A 346 21.15 1.16 31.63
CA ARG A 346 21.41 0.90 33.06
C ARG A 346 20.69 -0.40 33.46
N GLN A 347 21.36 -1.24 34.24
CA GLN A 347 20.72 -2.43 34.84
C GLN A 347 19.46 -2.04 35.62
N ASP A 348 18.36 -2.70 35.31
CA ASP A 348 17.07 -2.45 35.93
C ASP A 348 16.22 -3.73 35.95
N TYR A 349 16.27 -4.45 37.06
CA TYR A 349 15.53 -5.70 37.24
C TYR A 349 14.00 -5.52 37.19
N TYR A 350 13.51 -4.34 37.60
CA TYR A 350 12.07 -4.07 37.51
C TYR A 350 11.62 -3.95 36.05
N GLN A 351 12.36 -3.24 35.20
CA GLN A 351 12.06 -3.20 33.77
C GLN A 351 12.26 -4.57 33.10
N ALA A 352 13.31 -5.32 33.50
CA ALA A 352 13.52 -6.68 33.04
C ALA A 352 12.32 -7.57 33.31
N SER A 353 11.81 -7.57 34.55
CA SER A 353 10.64 -8.37 34.93
C SER A 353 9.39 -8.01 34.14
N LYS A 354 9.17 -6.70 33.87
CA LYS A 354 8.03 -6.25 33.06
C LYS A 354 8.08 -6.76 31.63
N TRP A 355 9.26 -6.73 31.00
CA TRP A 355 9.40 -7.19 29.63
C TRP A 355 9.39 -8.71 29.52
N TYR A 356 10.01 -9.40 30.46
CA TYR A 356 9.89 -10.86 30.55
C TYR A 356 8.44 -11.29 30.77
N HIS A 357 7.67 -10.57 31.60
CA HIS A 357 6.26 -10.87 31.85
C HIS A 357 5.44 -10.78 30.55
N LYS A 358 5.61 -9.69 29.77
CA LYS A 358 4.95 -9.53 28.48
C LYS A 358 5.29 -10.65 27.49
N ALA A 359 6.56 -11.10 27.44
CA ALA A 359 6.95 -12.22 26.61
C ALA A 359 6.42 -13.55 27.12
N ALA A 360 6.43 -13.75 28.44
CA ALA A 360 5.95 -14.95 29.12
C ALA A 360 4.42 -15.17 28.95
N GLU A 361 3.65 -14.08 28.92
CA GLU A 361 2.20 -14.12 28.60
C GLU A 361 1.93 -14.56 27.16
N GLN A 362 2.90 -14.44 26.26
CA GLN A 362 2.87 -14.92 24.88
C GLN A 362 3.54 -16.32 24.74
N GLU A 363 3.60 -17.09 25.82
CA GLU A 363 4.11 -18.46 25.85
C GLU A 363 5.60 -18.59 25.48
N HIS A 364 6.40 -17.51 25.59
CA HIS A 364 7.83 -17.57 25.38
C HIS A 364 8.51 -18.30 26.54
N ALA A 365 8.91 -19.54 26.32
CA ALA A 365 9.35 -20.46 27.39
C ALA A 365 10.54 -19.94 28.19
N GLU A 366 11.56 -19.36 27.50
CA GLU A 366 12.73 -18.82 28.18
C GLU A 366 12.39 -17.58 29.03
N ALA A 367 11.40 -16.77 28.58
CA ALA A 367 10.94 -15.63 29.36
C ALA A 367 10.18 -16.09 30.62
N GLN A 368 9.38 -17.15 30.51
CA GLN A 368 8.70 -17.78 31.66
C GLN A 368 9.72 -18.33 32.67
N TYR A 369 10.73 -19.00 32.20
CA TYR A 369 11.81 -19.50 33.06
C TYR A 369 12.54 -18.34 33.78
N ASN A 370 12.98 -17.32 33.03
CA ASN A 370 13.68 -16.16 33.59
C ASN A 370 12.80 -15.41 34.61
N LEU A 371 11.50 -15.32 34.34
CA LEU A 371 10.57 -14.72 35.30
C LEU A 371 10.44 -15.57 36.57
N GLY A 372 10.44 -16.92 36.47
CA GLY A 372 10.52 -17.83 37.60
C GLY A 372 11.80 -17.61 38.43
N GLU A 373 12.96 -17.46 37.79
CA GLU A 373 14.23 -17.10 38.45
C GLU A 373 14.11 -15.78 39.21
N MET A 374 13.53 -14.76 38.58
CA MET A 374 13.35 -13.43 39.20
C MET A 374 12.46 -13.51 40.46
N TYR A 375 11.39 -14.28 40.41
CA TYR A 375 10.56 -14.53 41.62
C TYR A 375 11.26 -15.39 42.67
N THR A 376 12.13 -16.29 42.27
CA THR A 376 12.92 -17.12 43.20
C THR A 376 13.95 -16.26 43.96
N GLN A 377 14.57 -15.29 43.27
CA GLN A 377 15.64 -14.46 43.83
C GLN A 377 15.14 -13.12 44.39
N GLY A 378 13.93 -12.69 44.10
CA GLY A 378 13.41 -11.40 44.51
C GLY A 378 14.01 -10.25 43.70
N GLN A 379 14.40 -10.48 42.42
CA GLN A 379 15.02 -9.49 41.56
C GLN A 379 13.97 -8.74 40.75
N GLY A 380 13.80 -7.45 41.03
CA GLY A 380 12.81 -6.59 40.33
C GLY A 380 11.36 -6.90 40.68
N VAL A 381 11.12 -7.98 41.42
CA VAL A 381 9.82 -8.43 41.96
C VAL A 381 10.02 -8.87 43.41
N ARG A 382 8.94 -8.89 44.20
CA ARG A 382 9.01 -9.49 45.55
C ARG A 382 9.19 -10.99 45.43
N GLN A 383 10.16 -11.57 46.17
CA GLN A 383 10.41 -13.01 46.22
C GLN A 383 9.10 -13.78 46.52
N ASN A 384 8.81 -14.79 45.69
CA ASN A 384 7.64 -15.65 45.87
C ASN A 384 7.86 -17.00 45.16
N LEU A 385 8.15 -18.02 45.91
CA LEU A 385 8.45 -19.36 45.39
C LEU A 385 7.23 -20.08 44.80
N VAL A 386 6.02 -19.72 45.23
CA VAL A 386 4.78 -20.30 44.67
C VAL A 386 4.60 -19.75 43.23
N ILE A 387 4.72 -18.44 43.05
CA ILE A 387 4.66 -17.82 41.72
C ILE A 387 5.84 -18.30 40.83
N ALA A 388 7.03 -18.42 41.41
CA ALA A 388 8.19 -18.95 40.67
C ALA A 388 7.89 -20.36 40.12
N LYS A 389 7.34 -21.26 40.95
CA LYS A 389 6.96 -22.60 40.54
C LYS A 389 5.90 -22.59 39.42
N GLU A 390 4.90 -21.70 39.50
CA GLU A 390 3.89 -21.56 38.44
C GLU A 390 4.54 -21.17 37.07
N TRP A 391 5.49 -20.23 37.10
CA TRP A 391 6.18 -19.82 35.87
C TRP A 391 7.12 -20.92 35.34
N TYR A 392 7.83 -21.64 36.21
CA TYR A 392 8.61 -22.81 35.80
C TYR A 392 7.73 -23.91 35.21
N GLY A 393 6.53 -24.15 35.78
CA GLY A 393 5.55 -25.06 35.21
C GLY A 393 5.14 -24.68 33.80
N LYS A 394 4.80 -23.42 33.56
CA LYS A 394 4.47 -22.91 32.22
C LYS A 394 5.67 -23.05 31.26
N ALA A 395 6.88 -22.77 31.70
CA ALA A 395 8.07 -22.97 30.89
C ALA A 395 8.29 -24.45 30.52
N CYS A 396 8.01 -25.36 31.45
CA CYS A 396 8.02 -26.81 31.21
C CYS A 396 6.97 -27.22 30.17
N ASP A 397 5.74 -26.76 30.33
CA ASP A 397 4.61 -27.06 29.44
C ASP A 397 4.91 -26.54 28.00
N ASN A 398 5.65 -25.43 27.87
CA ASN A 398 6.12 -24.89 26.61
C ASN A 398 7.46 -25.49 26.10
N GLY A 399 7.85 -26.63 26.67
CA GLY A 399 8.93 -27.47 26.16
C GLY A 399 10.33 -27.11 26.66
N LEU A 400 10.48 -26.23 27.66
CA LEU A 400 11.79 -25.88 28.21
C LEU A 400 12.16 -26.83 29.37
N GLN A 401 13.11 -27.75 29.14
CA GLN A 401 13.53 -28.77 30.15
C GLN A 401 13.99 -28.14 31.47
N GLN A 402 14.71 -27.02 31.41
CA GLN A 402 15.16 -26.29 32.62
C GLN A 402 13.96 -25.86 33.51
N GLY A 403 12.84 -25.45 32.86
CA GLY A 403 11.60 -25.15 33.58
C GLY A 403 11.03 -26.36 34.30
N CYS A 404 11.06 -27.56 33.66
CA CYS A 404 10.61 -28.82 34.31
C CYS A 404 11.48 -29.19 35.52
N ASP A 405 12.79 -29.00 35.42
CA ASP A 405 13.73 -29.33 36.48
C ASP A 405 13.54 -28.40 37.68
N ALA A 406 13.45 -27.08 37.42
CA ALA A 406 13.21 -26.08 38.47
C ALA A 406 11.81 -26.27 39.14
N TYR A 407 10.79 -26.58 38.34
CA TYR A 407 9.46 -26.93 38.88
C TYR A 407 9.51 -28.12 39.84
N ARG A 408 10.19 -29.22 39.45
CA ARG A 408 10.34 -30.41 40.28
C ARG A 408 11.10 -30.10 41.56
N GLU A 409 12.13 -29.31 41.51
CA GLU A 409 12.91 -28.89 42.68
C GLU A 409 12.05 -28.14 43.71
N LEU A 410 11.28 -27.14 43.27
CA LEU A 410 10.39 -26.38 44.15
C LEU A 410 9.25 -27.25 44.67
N ASN A 411 8.72 -28.17 43.86
CA ASN A 411 7.70 -29.12 44.28
C ASN A 411 8.18 -30.09 45.39
N GLN A 412 9.43 -30.56 45.29
CA GLN A 412 10.07 -31.40 46.33
C GLN A 412 10.31 -30.66 47.65
N LYS A 413 10.51 -29.31 47.55
CA LYS A 413 10.67 -28.43 48.72
C LYS A 413 9.34 -28.03 49.36
N GLY A 414 8.20 -28.48 48.81
CA GLY A 414 6.88 -28.26 49.40
C GLY A 414 6.19 -26.94 49.02
N TYR A 415 6.67 -26.28 47.95
CA TYR A 415 6.06 -25.06 47.43
C TYR A 415 4.96 -25.35 46.44
#